data_f09d81b418d5b09b49459dabe6db5452
#
_entry.id   f09d81b418d5b09b49459dabe6db5452
#
_cell.length_a   1.000
_cell.length_b   1.000
_cell.length_c   1.000
_cell.angle_alpha   90.00
_cell.angle_beta   90.00
_cell.angle_gamma   90.00
#
_symmetry.space_group_name_H-M   'P 1'
#
loop_
_entity.id
_entity.type
_entity.pdbx_description
1 polymer ?
#
loop_
_entity_poly.entity_id
_entity_poly.type
_entity_poly.pdbx_seq_one_letter_code
_entity_poly.pdbx_strand_id
1 'polypeptide(L)'
;PPMEDAWISKATEKIFLAPVRLAIAPEIRDMHMPAEGVAHNLVIISIDKTYPGQGMKVLNALFGAGQMMFSKYIIVVSSPTAANDYRGVAEAVFGNVRNNLDLLLTHGPLDILDHSSDRFSMGGKLGIDATVKLPEERSAARGSAPLLLLTDTEITGEVITGVRTMAEWSLPVVVLTIKKPPEGLDMGNLVKSLKAPLTNPGTVTVAVDHGADAEDTSMIMWLVTGNSDPSRDFYRRKGGSIFIDATSKPGSLPPFPREWPNVVCSDAGTIELVDRRWKDYNIGEFRKSPSLRVLPLLRPGQASVEPENAVRG
;
A
#
# COMPACT_ATOMS: atom_id res chain seq x y z
N PRO A 1 2.95 10.84 5.29
CA PRO A 1 3.16 9.83 6.33
C PRO A 1 1.90 9.65 7.17
N PRO A 2 1.75 8.50 7.84
CA PRO A 2 0.65 8.28 8.77
C PRO A 2 0.64 9.35 9.86
N MET A 3 -0.47 10.06 9.96
CA MET A 3 -0.64 11.18 10.90
C MET A 3 -1.98 11.04 11.66
N GLU A 4 -2.59 12.14 12.03
CA GLU A 4 -3.80 12.19 12.83
C GLU A 4 -4.94 11.34 12.27
N ASP A 5 -5.22 11.44 10.98
CA ASP A 5 -6.30 10.66 10.32
C ASP A 5 -6.10 9.15 10.45
N ALA A 6 -4.86 8.66 10.36
CA ALA A 6 -4.54 7.26 10.55
C ALA A 6 -4.86 6.78 11.97
N TRP A 7 -4.59 7.61 12.97
CA TRP A 7 -4.88 7.28 14.37
C TRP A 7 -6.37 7.36 14.69
N ILE A 8 -7.09 8.33 14.09
CA ILE A 8 -8.55 8.42 14.20
C ILE A 8 -9.19 7.16 13.62
N SER A 9 -8.77 6.73 12.43
CA SER A 9 -9.27 5.51 11.80
C SER A 9 -9.01 4.29 12.65
N LYS A 10 -7.82 4.17 13.23
CA LYS A 10 -7.48 3.09 14.13
C LYS A 10 -8.34 3.08 15.40
N ALA A 11 -8.60 4.24 15.98
CA ALA A 11 -9.48 4.36 17.14
C ALA A 11 -10.93 3.97 16.82
N THR A 12 -11.39 4.22 15.58
CA THR A 12 -12.77 3.98 15.16
C THR A 12 -12.98 2.63 14.47
N GLU A 13 -11.92 1.85 14.16
CA GLU A 13 -12.04 0.58 13.44
C GLU A 13 -13.08 -0.38 14.06
N LYS A 14 -13.15 -0.46 15.38
CA LYS A 14 -14.12 -1.32 16.08
C LYS A 14 -15.54 -0.75 16.06
N ILE A 15 -15.68 0.57 15.95
CA ILE A 15 -16.96 1.24 15.74
C ILE A 15 -17.52 0.91 14.36
N PHE A 16 -16.68 0.92 13.32
CA PHE A 16 -17.09 0.52 11.96
C PHE A 16 -17.39 -0.97 11.88
N LEU A 17 -16.66 -1.81 12.61
CA LEU A 17 -16.86 -3.25 12.62
C LEU A 17 -18.28 -3.64 13.08
N ALA A 18 -18.82 -2.98 14.11
CA ALA A 18 -20.10 -3.33 14.69
C ALA A 18 -21.26 -3.28 13.68
N PRO A 19 -21.56 -2.16 12.99
CA PRO A 19 -22.63 -2.11 12.00
C PRO A 19 -22.38 -3.02 10.80
N VAL A 20 -21.13 -3.19 10.38
CA VAL A 20 -20.77 -4.09 9.26
C VAL A 20 -21.11 -5.53 9.61
N ARG A 21 -20.76 -6.01 10.80
CA ARG A 21 -21.12 -7.37 11.27
C ARG A 21 -22.61 -7.57 11.42
N LEU A 22 -23.31 -6.59 11.99
CA LEU A 22 -24.73 -6.72 12.29
C LEU A 22 -25.62 -6.68 11.06
N ALA A 23 -25.27 -5.88 10.06
CA ALA A 23 -26.17 -5.60 8.93
C ALA A 23 -25.68 -6.16 7.58
N ILE A 24 -24.39 -6.47 7.42
CA ILE A 24 -23.81 -6.71 6.10
C ILE A 24 -23.11 -8.06 6.00
N ALA A 25 -22.15 -8.33 6.90
CA ALA A 25 -21.30 -9.51 6.85
C ALA A 25 -21.06 -10.10 8.24
N PRO A 26 -22.02 -10.88 8.78
CA PRO A 26 -21.94 -11.44 10.13
C PRO A 26 -20.78 -12.42 10.34
N GLU A 27 -20.23 -12.97 9.27
CA GLU A 27 -19.05 -13.83 9.29
C GLU A 27 -17.75 -13.13 9.67
N ILE A 28 -17.70 -11.80 9.64
CA ILE A 28 -16.50 -11.03 10.02
C ILE A 28 -16.24 -11.22 11.51
N ARG A 29 -15.02 -11.65 11.84
CA ARG A 29 -14.55 -11.80 13.21
C ARG A 29 -13.79 -10.60 13.70
N ASP A 30 -12.92 -10.08 12.85
CA ASP A 30 -12.11 -8.93 13.18
C ASP A 30 -11.84 -8.05 11.96
N MET A 31 -11.57 -6.77 12.21
CA MET A 31 -11.20 -5.78 11.22
C MET A 31 -10.07 -4.94 11.78
N HIS A 32 -9.10 -4.66 10.93
CA HIS A 32 -7.95 -3.83 11.25
C HIS A 32 -7.70 -2.82 10.13
N MET A 33 -7.51 -1.56 10.53
CA MET A 33 -7.14 -0.46 9.65
C MET A 33 -5.73 0.00 10.03
N PRO A 34 -4.69 -0.50 9.34
CA PRO A 34 -3.30 -0.13 9.63
C PRO A 34 -3.06 1.38 9.53
N ALA A 35 -2.21 1.94 10.39
CA ALA A 35 -1.82 3.35 10.32
C ALA A 35 -1.19 3.69 8.97
N GLU A 36 -0.45 2.76 8.39
CA GLU A 36 0.19 2.87 7.07
C GLU A 36 -0.83 3.02 5.93
N GLY A 37 -2.05 2.52 6.13
CA GLY A 37 -3.16 2.69 5.18
C GLY A 37 -3.80 4.07 5.20
N VAL A 38 -3.38 4.96 6.07
CA VAL A 38 -3.91 6.33 6.26
C VAL A 38 -5.43 6.37 6.06
N ALA A 39 -6.17 6.09 7.10
CA ALA A 39 -7.64 5.94 7.07
C ALA A 39 -8.08 4.74 6.19
N HIS A 40 -8.79 4.98 5.09
CA HIS A 40 -9.48 3.95 4.32
C HIS A 40 -8.61 3.23 3.26
N ASN A 41 -7.35 3.64 3.05
CA ASN A 41 -6.57 3.07 1.93
C ASN A 41 -6.26 1.58 2.12
N LEU A 42 -6.20 1.07 3.36
CA LEU A 42 -6.01 -0.36 3.60
C LEU A 42 -6.91 -0.84 4.75
N VAL A 43 -7.68 -1.88 4.48
CA VAL A 43 -8.49 -2.58 5.47
C VAL A 43 -8.21 -4.07 5.41
N ILE A 44 -7.95 -4.69 6.56
CA ILE A 44 -7.72 -6.13 6.69
C ILE A 44 -8.89 -6.73 7.48
N ILE A 45 -9.47 -7.80 6.95
CA ILE A 45 -10.67 -8.44 7.49
C ILE A 45 -10.37 -9.92 7.76
N SER A 46 -10.66 -10.40 8.95
CA SER A 46 -10.66 -11.83 9.29
C SER A 46 -12.10 -12.35 9.35
N ILE A 47 -12.37 -13.46 8.65
CA ILE A 47 -13.72 -14.07 8.60
C ILE A 47 -13.73 -15.54 9.02
N ASP A 48 -14.86 -16.00 9.52
CA ASP A 48 -15.17 -17.43 9.61
C ASP A 48 -15.75 -17.88 8.26
N LYS A 49 -14.90 -18.49 7.44
CA LYS A 49 -15.32 -18.98 6.13
C LYS A 49 -15.98 -20.35 6.25
N THR A 50 -17.20 -20.49 5.72
CA THR A 50 -17.99 -21.72 5.81
C THR A 50 -18.46 -22.25 4.46
N TYR A 51 -18.38 -21.46 3.38
CA TYR A 51 -18.79 -21.86 2.03
C TYR A 51 -17.90 -21.23 0.94
N PRO A 52 -17.87 -21.81 -0.27
CA PRO A 52 -17.11 -21.30 -1.39
C PRO A 52 -17.53 -19.89 -1.80
N GLY A 53 -16.56 -19.02 -2.15
CA GLY A 53 -16.80 -17.64 -2.61
C GLY A 53 -17.15 -16.66 -1.49
N GLN A 54 -17.13 -17.06 -0.22
CA GLN A 54 -17.51 -16.18 0.89
C GLN A 54 -16.58 -15.00 1.06
N GLY A 55 -15.26 -15.16 0.80
CA GLY A 55 -14.31 -14.05 0.80
C GLY A 55 -14.67 -12.99 -0.24
N MET A 56 -15.01 -13.43 -1.47
CA MET A 56 -15.47 -12.53 -2.54
C MET A 56 -16.79 -11.85 -2.20
N LYS A 57 -17.73 -12.56 -1.56
CA LYS A 57 -19.00 -11.96 -1.07
C LYS A 57 -18.70 -10.82 -0.10
N VAL A 58 -17.78 -11.01 0.84
CA VAL A 58 -17.40 -9.98 1.80
C VAL A 58 -16.76 -8.77 1.10
N LEU A 59 -15.85 -8.98 0.16
CA LEU A 59 -15.25 -7.89 -0.62
C LEU A 59 -16.30 -7.05 -1.35
N ASN A 60 -17.20 -7.69 -2.08
CA ASN A 60 -18.27 -6.99 -2.80
C ASN A 60 -19.20 -6.21 -1.85
N ALA A 61 -19.54 -6.80 -0.71
CA ALA A 61 -20.40 -6.16 0.27
C ALA A 61 -19.74 -4.92 0.88
N LEU A 62 -18.46 -4.99 1.23
CA LEU A 62 -17.74 -3.88 1.87
C LEU A 62 -17.48 -2.72 0.91
N PHE A 63 -17.14 -2.96 -0.34
CA PHE A 63 -16.94 -1.89 -1.32
C PHE A 63 -18.20 -1.07 -1.64
N GLY A 64 -19.39 -1.55 -1.21
CA GLY A 64 -20.64 -0.82 -1.33
C GLY A 64 -21.23 -0.34 0.00
N ALA A 65 -20.55 -0.56 1.13
CA ALA A 65 -21.18 -0.42 2.45
C ALA A 65 -20.65 0.77 3.27
N GLY A 66 -21.47 1.79 3.48
CA GLY A 66 -21.20 2.87 4.42
C GLY A 66 -19.80 3.45 4.26
N GLN A 67 -19.05 3.62 5.36
CA GLN A 67 -17.68 4.13 5.32
C GLN A 67 -16.70 3.18 4.60
N MET A 68 -16.98 1.87 4.55
CA MET A 68 -16.12 0.91 3.87
C MET A 68 -16.09 1.12 2.35
N MET A 69 -17.09 1.81 1.77
CA MET A 69 -17.08 2.15 0.34
C MET A 69 -15.89 3.02 -0.07
N PHE A 70 -15.26 3.74 0.87
CA PHE A 70 -14.08 4.57 0.58
C PHE A 70 -12.76 3.77 0.61
N SER A 71 -12.79 2.50 1.01
CA SER A 71 -11.58 1.67 1.07
C SER A 71 -11.01 1.44 -0.33
N LYS A 72 -9.68 1.57 -0.46
CA LYS A 72 -8.96 1.33 -1.71
C LYS A 72 -8.47 -0.12 -1.82
N TYR A 73 -7.86 -0.63 -0.76
CA TYR A 73 -7.42 -2.01 -0.65
C TYR A 73 -8.15 -2.71 0.49
N ILE A 74 -8.75 -3.87 0.20
CA ILE A 74 -9.33 -4.73 1.23
C ILE A 74 -8.72 -6.13 1.10
N ILE A 75 -8.14 -6.65 2.18
CA ILE A 75 -7.64 -8.02 2.25
C ILE A 75 -8.54 -8.82 3.18
N VAL A 76 -9.03 -9.96 2.72
CA VAL A 76 -9.84 -10.87 3.51
C VAL A 76 -9.06 -12.15 3.77
N VAL A 77 -8.86 -12.50 5.04
CA VAL A 77 -8.21 -13.73 5.50
C VAL A 77 -9.18 -14.62 6.27
N SER A 78 -8.87 -15.88 6.41
CA SER A 78 -9.64 -16.80 7.27
C SER A 78 -9.17 -16.75 8.71
N SER A 79 -10.10 -16.82 9.67
CA SER A 79 -9.80 -17.20 11.05
C SER A 79 -9.02 -18.56 11.07
N PRO A 80 -8.01 -18.76 11.93
CA PRO A 80 -7.64 -17.92 13.07
C PRO A 80 -6.64 -16.79 12.77
N THR A 81 -6.27 -16.51 11.53
CA THR A 81 -5.36 -15.40 11.22
C THR A 81 -5.99 -14.08 11.70
N ALA A 82 -5.35 -13.41 12.64
CA ALA A 82 -5.81 -12.12 13.16
C ALA A 82 -5.58 -11.02 12.12
N ALA A 83 -6.51 -10.07 12.03
CA ALA A 83 -6.42 -8.98 11.05
C ALA A 83 -5.20 -8.06 11.27
N ASN A 84 -4.64 -8.02 12.48
CA ASN A 84 -3.42 -7.25 12.83
C ASN A 84 -2.15 -8.09 12.84
N ASP A 85 -2.20 -9.36 12.47
CA ASP A 85 -1.02 -10.20 12.27
C ASP A 85 -0.51 -10.03 10.83
N TYR A 86 0.31 -9.01 10.60
CA TYR A 86 0.82 -8.66 9.26
C TYR A 86 1.57 -9.81 8.59
N ARG A 87 2.31 -10.61 9.36
CA ARG A 87 3.02 -11.76 8.82
C ARG A 87 2.07 -12.85 8.38
N GLY A 88 1.13 -13.23 9.24
CA GLY A 88 0.10 -14.22 8.91
C GLY A 88 -0.78 -13.78 7.74
N VAL A 89 -1.12 -12.49 7.65
CA VAL A 89 -1.85 -11.92 6.51
C VAL A 89 -1.03 -12.03 5.23
N ALA A 90 0.25 -11.67 5.25
CA ALA A 90 1.12 -11.79 4.08
C ALA A 90 1.30 -13.25 3.66
N GLU A 91 1.52 -14.16 4.58
CA GLU A 91 1.59 -15.61 4.32
C GLU A 91 0.28 -16.12 3.70
N ALA A 92 -0.89 -15.65 4.18
CA ALA A 92 -2.18 -15.98 3.59
C ALA A 92 -2.34 -15.44 2.15
N VAL A 93 -1.91 -14.21 1.89
CA VAL A 93 -1.95 -13.61 0.54
C VAL A 93 -1.10 -14.44 -0.43
N PHE A 94 0.15 -14.72 -0.09
CA PHE A 94 1.04 -15.48 -0.99
C PHE A 94 0.70 -16.97 -1.06
N GLY A 95 0.12 -17.55 -0.01
CA GLY A 95 -0.26 -18.95 0.05
C GLY A 95 -1.60 -19.28 -0.60
N ASN A 96 -2.60 -18.40 -0.47
CA ASN A 96 -3.98 -18.69 -0.84
C ASN A 96 -4.47 -17.98 -2.10
N VAL A 97 -3.90 -16.82 -2.47
CA VAL A 97 -4.27 -16.11 -3.71
C VAL A 97 -3.62 -16.81 -4.89
N ARG A 98 -4.42 -17.50 -5.71
CA ARG A 98 -3.90 -18.38 -6.75
C ARG A 98 -4.20 -17.94 -8.18
N ASN A 99 -5.24 -17.14 -8.37
CA ASN A 99 -5.70 -16.76 -9.70
C ASN A 99 -6.42 -15.41 -9.68
N ASN A 100 -6.89 -15.00 -10.84
CA ASN A 100 -7.62 -13.74 -10.98
C ASN A 100 -8.99 -13.76 -10.28
N LEU A 101 -9.54 -14.94 -9.97
CA LEU A 101 -10.82 -15.08 -9.27
C LEU A 101 -10.71 -14.72 -7.79
N ASP A 102 -9.49 -14.71 -7.24
CA ASP A 102 -9.23 -14.30 -5.86
C ASP A 102 -9.00 -12.77 -5.73
N LEU A 103 -9.05 -12.05 -6.85
CA LEU A 103 -8.82 -10.60 -6.91
C LEU A 103 -10.03 -9.89 -7.50
N LEU A 104 -10.56 -8.93 -6.75
CA LEU A 104 -11.65 -8.06 -7.16
C LEU A 104 -11.09 -6.68 -7.52
N LEU A 105 -10.84 -6.44 -8.80
CA LEU A 105 -10.49 -5.11 -9.30
C LEU A 105 -11.75 -4.40 -9.75
N THR A 106 -12.04 -3.25 -9.16
CA THR A 106 -13.23 -2.44 -9.47
C THR A 106 -12.90 -0.95 -9.38
N HIS A 107 -13.87 -0.09 -9.64
CA HIS A 107 -13.76 1.36 -9.49
C HIS A 107 -14.89 1.86 -8.62
N GLY A 108 -14.65 2.94 -7.89
CA GLY A 108 -15.69 3.55 -7.06
C GLY A 108 -15.20 4.72 -6.24
N PRO A 109 -16.01 5.16 -5.27
CA PRO A 109 -15.62 6.22 -4.35
C PRO A 109 -14.35 5.87 -3.58
N LEU A 110 -13.46 6.85 -3.44
CA LEU A 110 -12.28 6.81 -2.58
C LEU A 110 -12.36 7.91 -1.54
N ASP A 111 -11.56 7.78 -0.49
CA ASP A 111 -11.41 8.82 0.52
C ASP A 111 -11.01 10.14 -0.13
N ILE A 112 -11.54 11.26 0.38
CA ILE A 112 -11.22 12.60 -0.11
C ILE A 112 -9.73 12.93 -0.01
N LEU A 113 -9.01 12.29 0.92
CA LEU A 113 -7.58 12.44 1.11
C LEU A 113 -6.76 11.59 0.12
N ASP A 114 -7.39 10.72 -0.68
CA ASP A 114 -6.67 9.94 -1.68
C ASP A 114 -6.17 10.85 -2.81
N HIS A 115 -4.87 10.92 -2.96
CA HIS A 115 -4.20 11.70 -3.99
C HIS A 115 -3.72 10.84 -5.17
N SER A 116 -3.77 9.50 -5.04
CA SER A 116 -3.20 8.60 -6.05
C SER A 116 -4.07 8.39 -7.27
N SER A 117 -5.38 8.63 -7.18
CA SER A 117 -6.30 8.45 -8.30
C SER A 117 -6.25 9.63 -9.29
N ASP A 118 -6.51 9.35 -10.57
CA ASP A 118 -6.54 10.36 -11.64
C ASP A 118 -7.72 11.34 -11.50
N ARG A 119 -8.74 10.95 -10.73
CA ARG A 119 -9.95 11.73 -10.48
C ARG A 119 -10.14 11.96 -8.99
N PHE A 120 -10.65 13.12 -8.63
CA PHE A 120 -10.93 13.45 -7.24
C PHE A 120 -11.99 12.51 -6.65
N SER A 121 -11.69 11.91 -5.49
CA SER A 121 -12.57 10.99 -4.74
C SER A 121 -13.13 9.79 -5.52
N MET A 122 -12.48 9.39 -6.62
CA MET A 122 -12.88 8.24 -7.42
C MET A 122 -11.68 7.58 -8.09
N GLY A 123 -11.52 6.28 -7.96
CA GLY A 123 -10.40 5.55 -8.56
C GLY A 123 -10.53 4.05 -8.48
N GLY A 124 -9.43 3.37 -8.73
CA GLY A 124 -9.29 1.93 -8.66
C GLY A 124 -9.37 1.39 -7.24
N LYS A 125 -9.94 0.21 -7.09
CA LYS A 125 -10.08 -0.51 -5.83
C LYS A 125 -9.68 -1.96 -6.03
N LEU A 126 -8.96 -2.51 -5.07
CA LEU A 126 -8.51 -3.91 -5.10
C LEU A 126 -8.92 -4.66 -3.85
N GLY A 127 -9.78 -5.65 -4.03
CA GLY A 127 -10.08 -6.66 -3.01
C GLY A 127 -9.23 -7.92 -3.25
N ILE A 128 -8.71 -8.49 -2.17
CA ILE A 128 -7.89 -9.70 -2.18
C ILE A 128 -8.55 -10.74 -1.29
N ASP A 129 -9.07 -11.81 -1.89
CA ASP A 129 -9.55 -12.98 -1.17
C ASP A 129 -8.38 -13.92 -0.84
N ALA A 130 -7.74 -13.66 0.28
CA ALA A 130 -6.66 -14.48 0.83
C ALA A 130 -7.17 -15.54 1.84
N THR A 131 -8.45 -15.86 1.80
CA THR A 131 -9.03 -16.92 2.64
C THR A 131 -8.52 -18.29 2.24
N VAL A 132 -8.50 -19.23 3.18
CA VAL A 132 -8.22 -20.64 2.90
C VAL A 132 -9.23 -21.15 1.86
N LYS A 133 -8.75 -21.79 0.80
CA LYS A 133 -9.60 -22.29 -0.28
C LYS A 133 -10.23 -23.64 0.08
N LEU A 134 -11.54 -23.69 0.05
CA LEU A 134 -12.30 -24.93 0.17
C LEU A 134 -12.07 -25.83 -1.06
N PRO A 135 -12.35 -27.13 -0.99
CA PRO A 135 -12.12 -28.06 -2.11
C PRO A 135 -12.67 -27.57 -3.47
N GLU A 136 -13.85 -26.96 -3.45
CA GLU A 136 -14.57 -26.47 -4.63
C GLU A 136 -13.91 -25.21 -5.25
N GLU A 137 -13.09 -24.51 -4.48
CA GLU A 137 -12.37 -23.30 -4.92
C GLU A 137 -10.96 -23.60 -5.39
N ARG A 138 -10.47 -24.82 -5.19
CA ARG A 138 -9.09 -25.18 -5.52
C ARG A 138 -8.90 -25.26 -7.01
N SER A 139 -8.15 -24.33 -7.58
CA SER A 139 -7.57 -24.47 -8.92
C SER A 139 -6.27 -25.26 -8.86
N ALA A 140 -5.79 -25.73 -10.01
CA ALA A 140 -4.49 -26.41 -10.10
C ALA A 140 -3.39 -25.56 -9.40
N ALA A 141 -2.61 -26.21 -8.55
CA ALA A 141 -1.60 -25.53 -7.73
C ALA A 141 -0.62 -24.76 -8.64
N ARG A 142 -0.49 -23.45 -8.44
CA ARG A 142 0.70 -22.73 -8.90
C ARG A 142 1.88 -23.24 -8.08
N GLY A 143 2.98 -23.55 -8.74
CA GLY A 143 4.23 -23.80 -8.04
C GLY A 143 4.57 -22.59 -7.16
N SER A 144 5.06 -22.82 -5.95
CA SER A 144 5.58 -21.76 -5.10
C SER A 144 6.68 -21.02 -5.87
N ALA A 145 6.60 -19.68 -5.89
CA ALA A 145 7.69 -18.89 -6.44
C ALA A 145 8.96 -19.17 -5.59
N PRO A 146 10.10 -19.47 -6.24
CA PRO A 146 11.34 -19.64 -5.51
C PRO A 146 11.68 -18.34 -4.77
N LEU A 147 12.22 -18.46 -3.56
CA LEU A 147 12.77 -17.33 -2.81
C LEU A 147 13.87 -16.70 -3.66
N LEU A 148 13.73 -15.42 -3.96
CA LEU A 148 14.71 -14.69 -4.78
C LEU A 148 15.81 -14.14 -3.89
N LEU A 149 17.02 -14.63 -4.07
CA LEU A 149 18.22 -13.98 -3.59
C LEU A 149 18.77 -13.15 -4.75
N LEU A 150 18.49 -11.84 -4.73
CA LEU A 150 19.02 -10.89 -5.69
C LEU A 150 20.20 -10.16 -5.09
N THR A 151 21.29 -10.04 -5.84
CA THR A 151 22.37 -9.13 -5.55
C THR A 151 22.15 -7.80 -6.26
N ASP A 152 22.45 -6.69 -5.60
CA ASP A 152 22.22 -5.32 -6.11
C ASP A 152 22.88 -5.07 -7.47
N THR A 153 24.01 -5.72 -7.75
CA THR A 153 24.88 -5.44 -8.91
C THR A 153 24.30 -5.82 -10.28
N GLU A 154 23.27 -6.68 -10.31
CA GLU A 154 22.72 -7.18 -11.59
C GLU A 154 21.55 -6.34 -12.14
N ILE A 155 20.91 -5.53 -11.30
CA ILE A 155 19.66 -4.83 -11.63
C ILE A 155 19.80 -3.31 -11.50
N THR A 156 20.75 -2.81 -10.71
CA THR A 156 20.95 -1.38 -10.49
C THR A 156 21.56 -0.67 -11.68
N GLY A 157 21.13 0.57 -11.90
CA GLY A 157 21.58 1.45 -12.98
C GLY A 157 21.14 2.89 -12.70
N GLU A 158 21.04 3.71 -13.73
CA GLU A 158 20.67 5.13 -13.57
C GLU A 158 19.24 5.31 -13.04
N VAL A 159 18.31 4.44 -13.44
CA VAL A 159 16.89 4.50 -13.07
C VAL A 159 16.59 3.66 -11.81
N ILE A 160 17.05 2.41 -11.77
CA ILE A 160 16.89 1.53 -10.61
C ILE A 160 18.14 1.72 -9.73
N THR A 161 17.99 2.39 -8.60
CA THR A 161 19.10 2.81 -7.75
C THR A 161 19.34 1.90 -6.55
N GLY A 162 18.43 0.97 -6.28
CA GLY A 162 18.57 -0.02 -5.22
C GLY A 162 17.55 -1.14 -5.36
N VAL A 163 17.88 -2.27 -4.76
CA VAL A 163 17.06 -3.49 -4.77
C VAL A 163 17.11 -4.11 -3.37
N ARG A 164 15.94 -4.45 -2.82
CA ARG A 164 15.82 -5.22 -1.59
C ARG A 164 14.89 -6.40 -1.79
N THR A 165 15.25 -7.55 -1.26
CA THR A 165 14.37 -8.73 -1.17
C THR A 165 13.86 -8.91 0.25
N MET A 166 12.59 -9.25 0.42
CA MET A 166 12.00 -9.52 1.75
C MET A 166 12.28 -10.99 2.18
N ALA A 167 13.56 -11.38 2.15
CA ALA A 167 13.98 -12.74 2.46
C ALA A 167 13.69 -13.13 3.93
N GLU A 168 13.75 -12.17 4.84
CA GLU A 168 13.47 -12.35 6.27
C GLU A 168 12.01 -12.79 6.54
N TRP A 169 11.10 -12.52 5.61
CA TRP A 169 9.70 -12.97 5.66
C TRP A 169 9.45 -14.21 4.81
N SER A 170 10.47 -14.70 4.11
CA SER A 170 10.36 -15.79 3.14
C SER A 170 9.29 -15.51 2.06
N LEU A 171 9.09 -14.26 1.69
CA LEU A 171 8.12 -13.83 0.69
C LEU A 171 8.80 -13.50 -0.65
N PRO A 172 8.18 -13.80 -1.79
CA PRO A 172 8.71 -13.47 -3.11
C PRO A 172 8.45 -12.00 -3.46
N VAL A 173 8.85 -11.08 -2.57
CA VAL A 173 8.68 -9.64 -2.71
C VAL A 173 10.03 -8.99 -2.92
N VAL A 174 10.09 -8.10 -3.92
CA VAL A 174 11.26 -7.29 -4.24
C VAL A 174 10.86 -5.81 -4.21
N VAL A 175 11.61 -5.00 -3.49
CA VAL A 175 11.46 -3.55 -3.48
C VAL A 175 12.55 -2.95 -4.35
N LEU A 176 12.17 -2.09 -5.29
CA LEU A 176 13.08 -1.32 -6.14
C LEU A 176 13.00 0.16 -5.78
N THR A 177 14.12 0.80 -5.56
CA THR A 177 14.17 2.26 -5.45
C THR A 177 14.41 2.87 -6.83
N ILE A 178 13.55 3.81 -7.23
CA ILE A 178 13.51 4.39 -8.58
C ILE A 178 13.89 5.87 -8.53
N LYS A 179 14.87 6.25 -9.34
CA LYS A 179 15.20 7.65 -9.61
C LYS A 179 14.68 8.00 -11.00
N LYS A 180 13.67 8.86 -11.05
CA LYS A 180 13.13 9.32 -12.33
C LYS A 180 14.10 10.28 -13.00
N PRO A 181 14.39 10.10 -14.29
CA PRO A 181 15.23 11.03 -15.03
C PRO A 181 14.50 12.36 -15.29
N PRO A 182 15.22 13.46 -15.58
CA PRO A 182 14.62 14.78 -15.80
C PRO A 182 13.57 14.81 -16.92
N GLU A 183 13.73 14.01 -17.95
CA GLU A 183 12.80 13.87 -19.07
C GLU A 183 11.53 13.12 -18.73
N GLY A 184 11.47 12.52 -17.54
CA GLY A 184 10.37 11.70 -17.07
C GLY A 184 10.56 10.21 -17.31
N LEU A 185 9.71 9.39 -16.69
CA LEU A 185 9.75 7.93 -16.74
C LEU A 185 8.40 7.33 -17.15
N ASP A 186 8.38 6.55 -18.23
CA ASP A 186 7.30 5.66 -18.56
C ASP A 186 7.47 4.34 -17.79
N MET A 187 6.70 4.19 -16.71
CA MET A 187 6.75 3.01 -15.85
C MET A 187 6.33 1.74 -16.62
N GLY A 188 5.37 1.85 -17.54
CA GLY A 188 4.95 0.71 -18.37
C GLY A 188 6.09 0.17 -19.25
N ASN A 189 6.93 1.05 -19.79
CA ASN A 189 8.09 0.65 -20.56
C ASN A 189 9.19 0.06 -19.66
N LEU A 190 9.42 0.65 -18.49
CA LEU A 190 10.33 0.06 -17.49
C LEU A 190 9.90 -1.37 -17.14
N VAL A 191 8.63 -1.59 -16.81
CA VAL A 191 8.10 -2.92 -16.46
C VAL A 191 8.30 -3.92 -17.59
N LYS A 192 8.12 -3.50 -18.86
CA LYS A 192 8.37 -4.38 -20.03
C LYS A 192 9.84 -4.77 -20.18
N SER A 193 10.76 -3.89 -19.78
CA SER A 193 12.21 -4.13 -19.88
C SER A 193 12.75 -5.07 -18.82
N LEU A 194 12.05 -5.24 -17.69
CA LEU A 194 12.49 -6.08 -16.59
C LEU A 194 12.60 -7.55 -17.02
N LYS A 195 13.66 -8.20 -16.54
CA LYS A 195 13.99 -9.61 -16.84
C LYS A 195 13.86 -10.48 -15.58
N ALA A 196 14.07 -11.77 -15.75
CA ALA A 196 14.23 -12.66 -14.61
C ALA A 196 15.38 -12.18 -13.71
N PRO A 197 15.27 -12.33 -12.39
CA PRO A 197 14.20 -13.06 -11.71
C PRO A 197 12.96 -12.23 -11.36
N LEU A 198 12.93 -10.91 -11.60
CA LEU A 198 11.78 -10.02 -11.29
C LEU A 198 10.50 -10.42 -12.04
N THR A 199 10.63 -11.22 -13.07
CA THR A 199 9.52 -11.66 -13.91
C THR A 199 9.06 -13.08 -13.60
N ASN A 200 9.66 -13.73 -12.61
CA ASN A 200 9.31 -15.09 -12.23
C ASN A 200 7.86 -15.16 -11.73
N PRO A 201 7.14 -16.26 -12.04
CA PRO A 201 5.78 -16.44 -11.54
C PRO A 201 5.67 -16.28 -10.02
N GLY A 202 4.67 -15.53 -9.56
CA GLY A 202 4.43 -15.30 -8.14
C GLY A 202 5.29 -14.19 -7.50
N THR A 203 6.28 -13.64 -8.21
CA THR A 203 7.06 -12.50 -7.72
C THR A 203 6.20 -11.24 -7.70
N VAL A 204 6.26 -10.50 -6.59
CA VAL A 204 5.70 -9.16 -6.47
C VAL A 204 6.85 -8.17 -6.38
N THR A 205 6.93 -7.25 -7.33
CA THR A 205 7.91 -6.16 -7.34
C THR A 205 7.21 -4.86 -6.98
N VAL A 206 7.73 -4.14 -6.00
CA VAL A 206 7.23 -2.82 -5.57
C VAL A 206 8.28 -1.78 -5.92
N ALA A 207 7.91 -0.78 -6.70
CA ALA A 207 8.76 0.37 -6.99
C ALA A 207 8.41 1.55 -6.08
N VAL A 208 9.40 2.13 -5.44
CA VAL A 208 9.28 3.34 -4.60
C VAL A 208 10.29 4.39 -5.04
N ASP A 209 10.11 5.65 -4.62
CA ASP A 209 11.06 6.72 -4.95
C ASP A 209 12.43 6.47 -4.32
N HIS A 210 13.48 6.94 -4.97
CA HIS A 210 14.89 6.80 -4.56
C HIS A 210 15.19 7.26 -3.12
N GLY A 211 14.42 8.23 -2.59
CA GLY A 211 14.58 8.69 -1.19
C GLY A 211 13.91 7.80 -0.14
N ALA A 212 13.18 6.76 -0.55
CA ALA A 212 12.52 5.85 0.38
C ALA A 212 13.52 4.90 1.03
N ASP A 213 13.34 4.66 2.34
CA ASP A 213 14.06 3.60 3.03
C ASP A 213 13.41 2.25 2.70
N ALA A 214 14.06 1.49 1.83
CA ALA A 214 13.57 0.18 1.41
C ALA A 214 13.57 -0.86 2.55
N GLU A 215 14.35 -0.66 3.61
CA GLU A 215 14.38 -1.52 4.79
C GLU A 215 13.20 -1.27 5.74
N ASP A 216 12.56 -0.13 5.61
CA ASP A 216 11.40 0.24 6.43
C ASP A 216 10.10 -0.30 5.81
N THR A 217 9.69 -1.50 6.21
CA THR A 217 8.46 -2.16 5.72
C THR A 217 7.20 -1.32 5.95
N SER A 218 7.14 -0.56 7.06
CA SER A 218 6.03 0.37 7.35
C SER A 218 5.97 1.50 6.32
N MET A 219 7.13 2.09 5.98
CA MET A 219 7.22 3.09 4.91
C MET A 219 6.80 2.51 3.56
N ILE A 220 7.26 1.32 3.20
CA ILE A 220 6.89 0.67 1.93
C ILE A 220 5.38 0.43 1.87
N MET A 221 4.76 -0.09 2.95
CA MET A 221 3.32 -0.31 3.00
C MET A 221 2.54 1.02 2.86
N TRP A 222 2.98 2.08 3.53
CA TRP A 222 2.40 3.42 3.38
C TRP A 222 2.52 3.94 1.94
N LEU A 223 3.69 3.82 1.29
CA LEU A 223 3.88 4.27 -0.08
C LEU A 223 3.01 3.45 -1.06
N VAL A 224 2.92 2.13 -0.88
CA VAL A 224 2.03 1.29 -1.71
C VAL A 224 0.58 1.76 -1.58
N THR A 225 0.09 1.90 -0.37
CA THR A 225 -1.33 2.25 -0.16
C THR A 225 -1.64 3.70 -0.48
N GLY A 226 -0.70 4.62 -0.27
CA GLY A 226 -0.87 6.06 -0.52
C GLY A 226 -0.63 6.48 -1.96
N ASN A 227 0.35 5.90 -2.65
CA ASN A 227 0.83 6.38 -3.95
C ASN A 227 0.32 5.58 -5.14
N SER A 228 -0.30 4.42 -4.95
CA SER A 228 -0.77 3.61 -6.07
C SER A 228 -2.29 3.60 -6.21
N ASP A 229 -2.75 3.65 -7.45
CA ASP A 229 -4.12 3.34 -7.86
C ASP A 229 -4.12 1.94 -8.47
N PRO A 230 -4.91 0.98 -7.93
CA PRO A 230 -4.92 -0.40 -8.42
C PRO A 230 -5.21 -0.56 -9.91
N SER A 231 -5.94 0.36 -10.52
CA SER A 231 -6.28 0.28 -11.94
C SER A 231 -5.18 0.78 -12.86
N ARG A 232 -4.30 1.68 -12.38
CA ARG A 232 -3.22 2.29 -13.15
C ARG A 232 -1.87 1.67 -12.84
N ASP A 233 -1.60 1.41 -11.57
CA ASP A 233 -0.24 1.16 -11.06
C ASP A 233 0.06 -0.32 -10.80
N PHE A 234 -0.92 -1.21 -11.04
CA PHE A 234 -0.74 -2.65 -10.94
C PHE A 234 -0.52 -3.27 -12.32
N TYR A 235 0.71 -3.64 -12.60
CA TYR A 235 1.10 -4.27 -13.86
C TYR A 235 1.16 -5.79 -13.70
N ARG A 236 0.21 -6.48 -14.30
CA ARG A 236 0.20 -7.95 -14.36
C ARG A 236 0.98 -8.41 -15.58
N ARG A 237 1.93 -9.30 -15.38
CA ARG A 237 2.71 -9.89 -16.46
C ARG A 237 2.20 -11.29 -16.83
N LYS A 238 2.39 -11.68 -18.09
CA LYS A 238 1.91 -12.98 -18.61
C LYS A 238 2.43 -14.18 -17.81
N GLY A 239 3.57 -14.12 -17.18
CA GLY A 239 4.13 -15.17 -16.32
C GLY A 239 3.51 -15.26 -14.91
N GLY A 240 2.63 -14.32 -14.53
CA GLY A 240 1.99 -14.28 -13.20
C GLY A 240 2.80 -13.52 -12.15
N SER A 241 3.83 -12.77 -12.53
CA SER A 241 4.44 -11.76 -11.67
C SER A 241 3.61 -10.48 -11.67
N ILE A 242 3.70 -9.73 -10.57
CA ILE A 242 3.00 -8.45 -10.37
C ILE A 242 4.06 -7.38 -10.13
N PHE A 243 3.88 -6.23 -10.77
CA PHE A 243 4.66 -5.04 -10.46
C PHE A 243 3.71 -3.94 -9.97
N ILE A 244 4.09 -3.26 -8.89
CA ILE A 244 3.32 -2.19 -8.26
C ILE A 244 4.16 -0.91 -8.32
N ASP A 245 3.65 0.11 -8.99
CA ASP A 245 4.26 1.44 -8.98
C ASP A 245 3.73 2.26 -7.78
N ALA A 246 4.51 2.28 -6.71
CA ALA A 246 4.29 3.09 -5.51
C ALA A 246 5.16 4.36 -5.47
N THR A 247 5.72 4.77 -6.60
CA THR A 247 6.44 6.05 -6.70
C THR A 247 5.47 7.23 -6.70
N SER A 248 5.94 8.40 -6.27
CA SER A 248 5.21 9.66 -6.48
C SER A 248 5.02 9.90 -7.98
N LYS A 249 3.97 10.62 -8.42
CA LYS A 249 3.67 10.74 -9.86
C LYS A 249 4.32 11.93 -10.58
N PRO A 250 4.89 12.96 -9.96
CA PRO A 250 5.75 13.91 -10.66
C PRO A 250 6.87 13.21 -11.44
N GLY A 251 7.09 13.65 -12.67
CA GLY A 251 8.04 13.00 -13.59
C GLY A 251 7.57 11.65 -14.16
N SER A 252 6.30 11.31 -14.06
CA SER A 252 5.70 10.16 -14.77
C SER A 252 5.35 10.53 -16.22
N LEU A 253 5.41 9.54 -17.10
CA LEU A 253 4.96 9.64 -18.49
C LEU A 253 3.90 8.56 -18.75
N PRO A 254 2.69 8.93 -19.25
CA PRO A 254 2.23 10.31 -19.43
C PRO A 254 2.17 11.10 -18.11
N PRO A 255 2.15 12.45 -18.16
CA PRO A 255 2.04 13.28 -16.95
C PRO A 255 0.79 12.95 -16.15
N PHE A 256 0.93 12.97 -14.83
CA PHE A 256 -0.21 12.76 -13.92
C PHE A 256 -1.16 13.97 -14.00
N PRO A 257 -2.49 13.78 -14.11
CA PRO A 257 -3.42 14.86 -14.43
C PRO A 257 -3.79 15.78 -13.26
N ARG A 258 -3.35 15.45 -12.03
CA ARG A 258 -3.63 16.22 -10.81
C ARG A 258 -2.34 16.70 -10.17
N GLU A 259 -2.43 17.72 -9.33
CA GLU A 259 -1.32 18.08 -8.44
C GLU A 259 -1.02 16.93 -7.49
N TRP A 260 0.27 16.68 -7.29
CA TRP A 260 0.73 15.63 -6.38
C TRP A 260 1.24 16.29 -5.08
N PRO A 261 0.67 15.95 -3.92
CA PRO A 261 1.06 16.56 -2.67
C PRO A 261 2.52 16.20 -2.32
N ASN A 262 3.19 17.10 -1.62
CA ASN A 262 4.47 16.78 -1.03
C ASN A 262 4.29 16.04 0.30
N VAL A 263 5.37 15.44 0.79
CA VAL A 263 5.35 14.76 2.08
C VAL A 263 5.20 15.80 3.19
N VAL A 264 4.29 15.58 4.11
CA VAL A 264 4.15 16.43 5.30
C VAL A 264 5.20 16.04 6.33
N CYS A 265 6.04 16.98 6.71
CA CYS A 265 7.07 16.81 7.75
C CYS A 265 7.40 18.17 8.38
N SER A 266 7.95 18.12 9.58
CA SER A 266 8.46 19.32 10.23
C SER A 266 9.75 19.78 9.56
N ASP A 267 9.95 21.09 9.47
CA ASP A 267 11.22 21.69 9.05
C ASP A 267 12.33 21.48 10.11
N ALA A 268 13.59 21.69 9.68
CA ALA A 268 14.74 21.46 10.54
C ALA A 268 14.72 22.36 11.80
N GLY A 269 14.29 23.63 11.66
CA GLY A 269 14.21 24.56 12.80
C GLY A 269 13.18 24.13 13.83
N THR A 270 12.02 23.66 13.37
CA THR A 270 10.97 23.11 14.24
C THR A 270 11.45 21.85 14.96
N ILE A 271 12.13 20.93 14.25
CA ILE A 271 12.70 19.72 14.84
C ILE A 271 13.71 20.09 15.94
N GLU A 272 14.66 20.97 15.64
CA GLU A 272 15.67 21.42 16.60
C GLU A 272 15.06 22.11 17.82
N LEU A 273 14.03 22.95 17.63
CA LEU A 273 13.32 23.61 18.71
C LEU A 273 12.65 22.59 19.64
N VAL A 274 11.94 21.61 19.08
CA VAL A 274 11.26 20.56 19.86
C VAL A 274 12.27 19.70 20.58
N ASP A 275 13.36 19.25 19.91
CA ASP A 275 14.40 18.44 20.52
C ASP A 275 15.05 19.13 21.71
N ARG A 276 15.38 20.43 21.55
CA ARG A 276 15.98 21.24 22.62
C ARG A 276 15.06 21.40 23.84
N ARG A 277 13.74 21.48 23.60
CA ARG A 277 12.72 21.69 24.65
C ARG A 277 12.08 20.40 25.14
N TRP A 278 12.49 19.22 24.64
CA TRP A 278 11.85 17.95 24.93
C TRP A 278 11.62 17.71 26.43
N LYS A 279 12.62 18.03 27.26
CA LYS A 279 12.52 17.89 28.72
C LYS A 279 11.44 18.77 29.35
N ASP A 280 11.21 19.96 28.77
CA ASP A 280 10.22 20.90 29.27
C ASP A 280 8.79 20.42 29.06
N TYR A 281 8.57 19.56 28.03
CA TYR A 281 7.25 19.01 27.75
C TYR A 281 6.83 17.88 28.70
N ASN A 282 7.75 17.29 29.43
CA ASN A 282 7.49 16.22 30.40
C ASN A 282 6.61 15.07 29.83
N ILE A 283 6.84 14.65 28.60
CA ILE A 283 6.07 13.63 27.86
C ILE A 283 6.78 12.28 27.77
N GLY A 284 7.85 12.08 28.50
CA GLY A 284 8.62 10.84 28.57
C GLY A 284 10.02 10.97 27.99
N GLU A 285 10.64 9.82 27.70
CA GLU A 285 12.00 9.75 27.16
C GLU A 285 12.10 10.43 25.79
N PHE A 286 13.29 10.98 25.51
CA PHE A 286 13.55 11.66 24.23
C PHE A 286 13.35 10.70 23.06
N ARG A 287 12.62 11.17 22.04
CA ARG A 287 12.44 10.48 20.77
C ARG A 287 12.78 11.40 19.62
N LYS A 288 13.56 10.90 18.67
CA LYS A 288 13.84 11.63 17.44
C LYS A 288 12.55 11.93 16.68
N SER A 289 12.51 13.09 16.04
CA SER A 289 11.36 13.46 15.21
C SER A 289 11.07 12.41 14.14
N PRO A 290 9.82 11.92 14.01
CA PRO A 290 9.43 11.01 12.92
C PRO A 290 9.56 11.64 11.53
N SER A 291 9.58 12.96 11.43
CA SER A 291 9.81 13.68 10.18
C SER A 291 11.15 13.32 9.51
N LEU A 292 12.17 12.99 10.32
CA LEU A 292 13.49 12.61 9.80
C LEU A 292 13.46 11.40 8.84
N ARG A 293 12.49 10.49 9.02
CA ARG A 293 12.31 9.32 8.15
C ARG A 293 11.84 9.68 6.75
N VAL A 294 11.09 10.77 6.61
CA VAL A 294 10.42 11.14 5.35
C VAL A 294 11.05 12.35 4.67
N LEU A 295 11.97 13.05 5.34
CA LEU A 295 12.71 14.17 4.73
C LEU A 295 13.36 13.82 3.38
N PRO A 296 13.96 12.63 3.18
CA PRO A 296 14.54 12.26 1.89
C PRO A 296 13.53 12.15 0.72
N LEU A 297 12.24 12.06 1.04
CA LEU A 297 11.14 12.04 0.05
C LEU A 297 10.65 13.45 -0.30
N LEU A 298 11.09 14.47 0.43
CA LEU A 298 10.65 15.84 0.25
C LEU A 298 11.15 16.40 -1.09
N ARG A 299 10.24 16.92 -1.89
CA ARG A 299 10.57 17.50 -3.21
C ARG A 299 10.74 19.01 -3.07
N PRO A 300 11.81 19.59 -3.64
CA PRO A 300 12.01 21.05 -3.62
C PRO A 300 10.84 21.79 -4.28
N GLY A 301 10.42 22.91 -3.69
CA GLY A 301 9.46 23.86 -4.28
C GLY A 301 7.99 23.47 -4.25
N GLN A 302 7.62 22.31 -3.68
CA GLN A 302 6.23 21.84 -3.65
C GLN A 302 5.61 21.75 -2.25
N ALA A 303 6.27 22.24 -1.22
CA ALA A 303 5.84 21.98 0.16
C ALA A 303 5.15 23.15 0.86
N SER A 304 5.07 24.33 0.29
CA SER A 304 4.43 25.43 0.99
C SER A 304 3.01 25.62 0.47
N VAL A 305 2.04 25.26 1.29
CA VAL A 305 0.79 25.99 1.31
C VAL A 305 1.13 27.34 1.97
N GLU A 306 1.67 28.27 1.24
CA GLU A 306 1.71 29.64 1.68
C GLU A 306 0.27 30.12 1.79
N PRO A 307 -0.15 30.70 2.94
CA PRO A 307 -1.53 31.16 3.14
C PRO A 307 -2.02 32.12 2.04
N GLU A 308 -1.11 32.79 1.34
CA GLU A 308 -1.40 33.71 0.25
C GLU A 308 -1.86 33.01 -1.05
N ASN A 309 -1.54 31.73 -1.24
CA ASN A 309 -1.96 30.98 -2.43
C ASN A 309 -3.30 30.25 -2.25
N ALA A 310 -3.79 30.12 -1.02
CA ALA A 310 -5.08 29.52 -0.72
C ALA A 310 -6.28 30.41 -1.10
N VAL A 311 -6.05 31.68 -1.46
CA VAL A 311 -7.10 32.67 -1.75
C VAL A 311 -7.28 32.92 -3.26
N ARG A 312 -6.52 32.26 -4.12
CA ARG A 312 -6.55 32.48 -5.57
C ARG A 312 -7.04 31.28 -6.40
N GLY A 313 -7.75 30.36 -5.77
CA GLY A 313 -8.43 29.26 -6.47
C GLY A 313 -9.95 29.42 -6.52
#